data_6ab73c59e2d2bb05b9f252ffb7aee09e
#
_entry.id   6ab73c59e2d2bb05b9f252ffb7aee09e
#
_cell.length_a   1.000
_cell.length_b   1.000
_cell.length_c   1.000
_cell.angle_alpha   90.00
_cell.angle_beta   90.00
_cell.angle_gamma   90.00
#
_symmetry.space_group_name_H-M   'P 1'
#
loop_
_entity.id
_entity.type
_entity.pdbx_description
1 polymer ?
#
loop_
_entity_poly.entity_id
_entity_poly.type
_entity_poly.pdbx_seq_one_letter_code
_entity_poly.pdbx_strand_id
1 'polypeptide(L)'
;MVRIYLAQYEAVHGREKRQTEHLLGKRLLYQGLKEVYGIAPEQEHQVVILKGEHGKPYLKDFPNIHYNISHTSGLAACGLGESSLGIDVERIRPFPDSVAERVFSSAEKSRMKELPEEERDSYFFRLWTLKESYVKALGCGITVPLADISAGSDPNAFFHQEILEGEYVLSVCTFEEEEVQIIKL
;
A
#
# COMPACT_ATOMS: atom_id res chain seq x y z
N MET A 1 -2.00 11.73 -11.83
CA MET A 1 -3.17 11.19 -11.06
C MET A 1 -2.95 9.74 -10.74
N VAL A 2 -3.11 9.37 -9.47
CA VAL A 2 -3.04 7.97 -9.01
C VAL A 2 -4.44 7.38 -8.91
N ARG A 3 -4.65 6.18 -9.47
CA ARG A 3 -5.90 5.43 -9.32
C ARG A 3 -5.69 4.21 -8.46
N ILE A 4 -6.52 4.07 -7.43
CA ILE A 4 -6.48 2.96 -6.48
C ILE A 4 -7.71 2.09 -6.71
N TYR A 5 -7.49 0.87 -7.15
CA TYR A 5 -8.51 -0.16 -7.29
C TYR A 5 -8.57 -1.01 -6.04
N LEU A 6 -9.78 -1.18 -5.50
CA LEU A 6 -10.05 -1.96 -4.29
C LEU A 6 -10.97 -3.14 -4.61
N ALA A 7 -10.66 -4.30 -4.05
CA ALA A 7 -11.56 -5.45 -4.06
C ALA A 7 -11.67 -6.07 -2.67
N GLN A 8 -12.91 -6.15 -2.17
CA GLN A 8 -13.22 -6.90 -0.96
C GLN A 8 -13.33 -8.39 -1.26
N TYR A 9 -12.98 -9.23 -0.30
CA TYR A 9 -13.12 -10.68 -0.39
C TYR A 9 -13.39 -11.29 0.98
N GLU A 10 -14.03 -12.44 1.00
CA GLU A 10 -14.19 -13.20 2.24
C GLU A 10 -12.82 -13.64 2.76
N ALA A 11 -12.55 -13.36 4.03
CA ALA A 11 -11.25 -13.66 4.64
C ALA A 11 -11.01 -15.19 4.63
N VAL A 12 -9.97 -15.59 3.92
CA VAL A 12 -9.51 -16.99 3.85
C VAL A 12 -8.21 -17.17 4.64
N HIS A 13 -7.85 -18.42 4.95
CA HIS A 13 -6.71 -18.76 5.80
C HIS A 13 -5.70 -19.67 5.11
N GLY A 14 -4.49 -19.72 5.64
CA GLY A 14 -3.45 -20.65 5.21
C GLY A 14 -2.96 -20.40 3.77
N ARG A 15 -2.81 -21.47 2.99
CA ARG A 15 -2.31 -21.40 1.60
C ARG A 15 -3.29 -20.70 0.66
N GLU A 16 -4.57 -20.88 0.89
CA GLU A 16 -5.63 -20.27 0.09
C GLU A 16 -5.58 -18.73 0.19
N LYS A 17 -5.28 -18.20 1.37
CA LYS A 17 -5.11 -16.75 1.57
C LYS A 17 -4.10 -16.15 0.58
N ARG A 18 -2.88 -16.69 0.52
CA ARG A 18 -1.82 -16.16 -0.35
C ARG A 18 -2.19 -16.23 -1.83
N GLN A 19 -2.86 -17.32 -2.22
CA GLN A 19 -3.30 -17.50 -3.60
C GLN A 19 -4.40 -16.50 -3.97
N THR A 20 -5.40 -16.33 -3.11
CA THR A 20 -6.50 -15.37 -3.30
C THR A 20 -5.97 -13.94 -3.38
N GLU A 21 -5.13 -13.53 -2.44
CA GLU A 21 -4.52 -12.20 -2.41
C GLU A 21 -3.69 -11.92 -3.67
N HIS A 22 -2.88 -12.89 -4.11
CA HIS A 22 -2.10 -12.77 -5.34
C HIS A 22 -2.97 -12.64 -6.58
N LEU A 23 -4.01 -13.46 -6.70
CA LEU A 23 -4.94 -13.43 -7.84
C LEU A 23 -5.74 -12.13 -7.88
N LEU A 24 -6.21 -11.66 -6.73
CA LEU A 24 -6.94 -10.39 -6.64
C LEU A 24 -6.04 -9.21 -6.98
N GLY A 25 -4.84 -9.14 -6.42
CA GLY A 25 -3.88 -8.08 -6.74
C GLY A 25 -3.58 -8.02 -8.24
N LYS A 26 -3.38 -9.19 -8.87
CA LYS A 26 -3.17 -9.29 -10.32
C LYS A 26 -4.41 -8.85 -11.11
N ARG A 27 -5.61 -9.27 -10.69
CA ARG A 27 -6.87 -8.84 -11.32
C ARG A 27 -7.05 -7.32 -11.26
N LEU A 28 -6.79 -6.71 -10.10
CA LEU A 28 -6.88 -5.26 -9.93
C LEU A 28 -5.88 -4.52 -10.83
N LEU A 29 -4.64 -5.04 -10.95
CA LEU A 29 -3.64 -4.49 -11.85
C LEU A 29 -4.13 -4.50 -13.31
N TYR A 30 -4.61 -5.65 -13.80
CA TYR A 30 -5.10 -5.75 -15.18
C TYR A 30 -6.36 -4.92 -15.44
N GLN A 31 -7.25 -4.80 -14.46
CA GLN A 31 -8.39 -3.90 -14.57
C GLN A 31 -7.93 -2.45 -14.76
N GLY A 32 -6.99 -2.01 -13.93
CA GLY A 32 -6.43 -0.66 -14.03
C GLY A 32 -5.69 -0.43 -15.35
N LEU A 33 -4.87 -1.38 -15.80
CA LEU A 33 -4.17 -1.30 -17.09
C LEU A 33 -5.15 -1.15 -18.26
N LYS A 34 -6.26 -1.89 -18.23
CA LYS A 34 -7.31 -1.80 -19.25
C LYS A 34 -8.02 -0.46 -19.22
N GLU A 35 -8.47 -0.01 -18.04
CA GLU A 35 -9.29 1.20 -17.94
C GLU A 35 -8.51 2.49 -18.15
N VAL A 36 -7.27 2.52 -17.65
CA VAL A 36 -6.45 3.74 -17.69
C VAL A 36 -5.63 3.84 -18.96
N TYR A 37 -5.07 2.71 -19.41
CA TYR A 37 -4.08 2.69 -20.49
C TYR A 37 -4.55 1.94 -21.74
N GLY A 38 -5.77 1.40 -21.74
CA GLY A 38 -6.34 0.69 -22.89
C GLY A 38 -5.66 -0.64 -23.22
N ILE A 39 -4.89 -1.21 -22.28
CA ILE A 39 -4.23 -2.51 -22.45
C ILE A 39 -5.30 -3.59 -22.34
N ALA A 40 -5.65 -4.21 -23.48
CA ALA A 40 -6.73 -5.18 -23.57
C ALA A 40 -6.39 -6.51 -22.85
N PRO A 41 -7.40 -7.28 -22.38
CA PRO A 41 -7.19 -8.56 -21.72
C PRO A 41 -6.40 -9.58 -22.54
N GLU A 42 -6.55 -9.57 -23.86
CA GLU A 42 -5.82 -10.44 -24.79
C GLU A 42 -4.30 -10.15 -24.77
N GLN A 43 -3.91 -8.95 -24.34
CA GLN A 43 -2.52 -8.53 -24.15
C GLN A 43 -1.97 -8.84 -22.75
N GLU A 44 -2.76 -9.40 -21.86
CA GLU A 44 -2.29 -9.77 -20.51
C GLU A 44 -1.11 -10.74 -20.55
N HIS A 45 -1.07 -11.64 -21.53
CA HIS A 45 0.07 -12.55 -21.74
C HIS A 45 1.34 -11.81 -22.22
N GLN A 46 1.21 -10.57 -22.67
CA GLN A 46 2.32 -9.73 -23.10
C GLN A 46 2.83 -8.82 -21.98
N VAL A 47 2.08 -8.71 -20.86
CA VAL A 47 2.49 -7.92 -19.70
C VAL A 47 3.51 -8.71 -18.89
N VAL A 48 4.77 -8.43 -19.13
CA VAL A 48 5.89 -9.05 -18.40
C VAL A 48 6.19 -8.24 -17.15
N ILE A 49 5.99 -8.87 -15.99
CA ILE A 49 6.32 -8.30 -14.68
C ILE A 49 7.72 -8.76 -14.29
N LEU A 50 8.62 -7.83 -14.09
CA LEU A 50 9.96 -8.06 -13.55
C LEU A 50 10.07 -7.46 -12.14
N LYS A 51 11.15 -7.81 -11.44
CA LYS A 51 11.47 -7.25 -10.12
C LYS A 51 12.75 -6.43 -10.23
N GLY A 52 12.74 -5.24 -9.65
CA GLY A 52 13.93 -4.42 -9.45
C GLY A 52 14.87 -5.02 -8.43
N GLU A 53 16.00 -4.36 -8.20
CA GLU A 53 17.09 -4.81 -7.32
C GLU A 53 16.61 -5.17 -5.90
N HIS A 54 15.65 -4.39 -5.36
CA HIS A 54 15.08 -4.61 -4.02
C HIS A 54 13.71 -5.27 -4.04
N GLY A 55 13.33 -5.90 -5.17
CA GLY A 55 12.12 -6.70 -5.28
C GLY A 55 10.84 -5.94 -5.63
N LYS A 56 10.86 -4.60 -5.80
CA LYS A 56 9.71 -3.84 -6.28
C LYS A 56 9.35 -4.30 -7.69
N PRO A 57 8.11 -4.74 -7.95
CA PRO A 57 7.73 -5.19 -9.29
C PRO A 57 7.54 -4.00 -10.23
N TYR A 58 7.84 -4.21 -11.51
CA TYR A 58 7.61 -3.23 -12.58
C TYR A 58 7.20 -3.92 -13.88
N LEU A 59 6.58 -3.16 -14.78
CA LEU A 59 6.14 -3.61 -16.09
C LEU A 59 7.27 -3.41 -17.10
N LYS A 60 7.83 -4.51 -17.64
CA LYS A 60 8.98 -4.45 -18.56
C LYS A 60 8.71 -3.59 -19.80
N ASP A 61 7.54 -3.79 -20.41
CA ASP A 61 7.21 -3.19 -21.69
C ASP A 61 6.44 -1.87 -21.55
N PHE A 62 6.14 -1.44 -20.31
CA PHE A 62 5.43 -0.20 -19.95
C PHE A 62 6.15 0.55 -18.83
N PRO A 63 7.40 1.02 -19.05
CA PRO A 63 8.24 1.59 -18.00
C PRO A 63 7.68 2.89 -17.37
N ASN A 64 6.78 3.57 -18.07
CA ASN A 64 6.12 4.79 -17.58
C ASN A 64 4.84 4.49 -16.77
N ILE A 65 4.45 3.23 -16.62
CA ILE A 65 3.32 2.83 -15.80
C ILE A 65 3.87 2.25 -14.51
N HIS A 66 3.69 2.96 -13.42
CA HIS A 66 4.05 2.51 -12.09
C HIS A 66 2.84 1.90 -11.40
N TYR A 67 3.07 0.84 -10.64
CA TYR A 67 2.02 0.24 -9.84
C TYR A 67 2.56 -0.29 -8.52
N ASN A 68 1.68 -0.43 -7.56
CA ASN A 68 1.97 -1.09 -6.30
C ASN A 68 0.71 -1.83 -5.80
N ILE A 69 0.91 -2.99 -5.17
CA ILE A 69 -0.17 -3.82 -4.64
C ILE A 69 0.03 -3.98 -3.14
N SER A 70 -1.04 -3.86 -2.39
CA SER A 70 -1.11 -4.22 -0.97
C SER A 70 -2.39 -5.01 -0.69
N HIS A 71 -2.35 -5.84 0.34
CA HIS A 71 -3.50 -6.62 0.76
C HIS A 71 -3.45 -6.87 2.27
N THR A 72 -4.62 -6.93 2.87
CA THR A 72 -4.84 -7.34 4.24
C THR A 72 -6.00 -8.31 4.29
N SER A 73 -6.36 -8.83 5.47
CA SER A 73 -7.51 -9.73 5.60
C SER A 73 -8.80 -9.03 5.15
N GLY A 74 -9.42 -9.52 4.09
CA GLY A 74 -10.69 -9.04 3.54
C GLY A 74 -10.59 -7.94 2.49
N LEU A 75 -9.40 -7.37 2.22
CA LEU A 75 -9.23 -6.27 1.26
C LEU A 75 -7.91 -6.39 0.48
N ALA A 76 -8.00 -6.27 -0.83
CA ALA A 76 -6.86 -6.10 -1.72
C ALA A 76 -6.92 -4.72 -2.40
N ALA A 77 -5.76 -4.12 -2.61
CA ALA A 77 -5.61 -2.82 -3.24
C ALA A 77 -4.51 -2.85 -4.31
N CYS A 78 -4.73 -2.14 -5.42
CA CYS A 78 -3.72 -1.90 -6.44
C CYS A 78 -3.75 -0.42 -6.84
N GLY A 79 -2.63 0.26 -6.67
CA GLY A 79 -2.44 1.63 -7.15
C GLY A 79 -1.70 1.66 -8.47
N LEU A 80 -2.14 2.53 -9.40
CA LEU A 80 -1.48 2.80 -10.67
C LEU A 80 -1.29 4.30 -10.86
N GLY A 81 -0.15 4.69 -11.45
CA GLY A 81 0.19 6.09 -11.75
C GLY A 81 1.33 6.19 -12.75
N GLU A 82 1.69 7.41 -13.13
CA GLU A 82 2.76 7.71 -14.09
C GLU A 82 4.09 8.04 -13.40
N SER A 83 4.07 8.20 -12.08
CA SER A 83 5.26 8.38 -11.23
C SER A 83 5.38 7.27 -10.19
N SER A 84 6.54 7.16 -9.54
CA SER A 84 6.77 6.13 -8.51
C SER A 84 5.79 6.32 -7.37
N LEU A 85 5.08 5.25 -7.03
CA LEU A 85 4.13 5.22 -5.92
C LEU A 85 4.32 4.00 -5.04
N GLY A 86 3.84 4.10 -3.81
CA GLY A 86 3.68 3.00 -2.89
C GLY A 86 2.33 3.09 -2.20
N ILE A 87 1.69 1.96 -2.01
CA ILE A 87 0.45 1.87 -1.26
C ILE A 87 0.57 0.84 -0.15
N ASP A 88 -0.11 1.10 0.94
CA ASP A 88 -0.32 0.10 1.98
C ASP A 88 -1.74 0.14 2.51
N VAL A 89 -2.33 -1.03 2.71
CA VAL A 89 -3.65 -1.19 3.30
C VAL A 89 -3.61 -2.20 4.43
N GLU A 90 -4.14 -1.82 5.59
CA GLU A 90 -4.23 -2.69 6.76
C GLU A 90 -5.60 -2.60 7.43
N ARG A 91 -6.06 -3.75 7.94
CA ARG A 91 -7.24 -3.78 8.78
C ARG A 91 -6.88 -3.35 10.19
N ILE A 92 -7.67 -2.46 10.77
CA ILE A 92 -7.52 -2.02 12.16
C ILE A 92 -7.88 -3.21 13.08
N ARG A 93 -6.97 -3.57 13.97
CA ARG A 93 -7.10 -4.70 14.91
C ARG A 93 -6.14 -4.53 16.08
N PRO A 94 -6.28 -5.26 17.15
CA PRO A 94 -5.26 -5.28 18.21
C PRO A 94 -3.87 -5.64 17.65
N PHE A 95 -2.85 -4.91 18.06
CA PHE A 95 -1.47 -5.13 17.65
C PHE A 95 -0.58 -5.50 18.86
N PRO A 96 0.50 -6.28 18.66
CA PRO A 96 1.46 -6.55 19.72
C PRO A 96 2.35 -5.33 20.01
N ASP A 97 2.50 -4.92 21.28
CA ASP A 97 3.37 -3.81 21.69
C ASP A 97 4.80 -3.95 21.17
N SER A 98 5.31 -5.19 21.10
CA SER A 98 6.65 -5.47 20.58
C SER A 98 6.84 -5.06 19.10
N VAL A 99 5.75 -4.93 18.33
CA VAL A 99 5.81 -4.44 16.96
C VAL A 99 5.94 -2.92 16.97
N ALA A 100 5.14 -2.21 17.76
CA ALA A 100 5.24 -0.76 17.93
C ALA A 100 6.64 -0.35 18.41
N GLU A 101 7.24 -1.10 19.34
CA GLU A 101 8.60 -0.84 19.84
C GLU A 101 9.66 -0.87 18.74
N ARG A 102 9.49 -1.69 17.72
CA ARG A 102 10.45 -1.83 16.60
C ARG A 102 10.24 -0.83 15.47
N VAL A 103 9.00 -0.40 15.25
CA VAL A 103 8.63 0.36 14.05
C VAL A 103 8.38 1.84 14.32
N PHE A 104 8.18 2.22 15.57
CA PHE A 104 7.90 3.61 15.94
C PHE A 104 9.11 4.30 16.54
N SER A 105 9.27 5.57 16.18
CA SER A 105 10.19 6.49 16.83
C SER A 105 9.78 6.74 18.28
N SER A 106 10.68 7.29 19.10
CA SER A 106 10.37 7.63 20.50
C SER A 106 9.22 8.63 20.61
N ALA A 107 9.13 9.59 19.70
CA ALA A 107 8.05 10.58 19.69
C ALA A 107 6.69 9.96 19.36
N GLU A 108 6.63 9.07 18.36
CA GLU A 108 5.41 8.36 17.98
C GLU A 108 4.92 7.43 19.09
N LYS A 109 5.84 6.73 19.76
CA LYS A 109 5.52 5.90 20.95
C LYS A 109 4.98 6.73 22.11
N SER A 110 5.59 7.89 22.38
CA SER A 110 5.09 8.79 23.43
C SER A 110 3.69 9.29 23.10
N ARG A 111 3.46 9.69 21.84
CA ARG A 111 2.13 10.12 21.40
C ARG A 111 1.09 9.02 21.54
N MET A 112 1.42 7.80 21.15
CA MET A 112 0.52 6.64 21.26
C MET A 112 0.10 6.38 22.73
N LYS A 113 1.02 6.55 23.69
CA LYS A 113 0.73 6.35 25.13
C LYS A 113 -0.22 7.41 25.70
N GLU A 114 -0.22 8.61 25.13
CA GLU A 114 -1.13 9.70 25.53
C GLU A 114 -2.56 9.53 25.01
N LEU A 115 -2.76 8.67 23.99
CA LEU A 115 -4.07 8.42 23.40
C LEU A 115 -4.92 7.50 24.31
N PRO A 116 -6.26 7.69 24.29
CA PRO A 116 -7.19 6.70 24.83
C PRO A 116 -6.93 5.31 24.22
N GLU A 117 -7.19 4.26 25.01
CA GLU A 117 -6.89 2.89 24.59
C GLU A 117 -7.59 2.52 23.28
N GLU A 118 -8.85 2.93 23.11
CA GLU A 118 -9.67 2.69 21.93
C GLU A 118 -9.15 3.37 20.65
N GLU A 119 -8.29 4.38 20.76
CA GLU A 119 -7.70 5.06 19.61
C GLU A 119 -6.35 4.49 19.19
N ARG A 120 -5.70 3.70 20.05
CA ARG A 120 -4.31 3.24 19.84
C ARG A 120 -4.16 2.32 18.64
N ASP A 121 -5.11 1.42 18.41
CA ASP A 121 -5.08 0.52 17.26
C ASP A 121 -5.17 1.31 15.95
N SER A 122 -6.09 2.25 15.86
CA SER A 122 -6.23 3.11 14.69
C SER A 122 -4.97 3.95 14.46
N TYR A 123 -4.43 4.55 15.50
CA TYR A 123 -3.19 5.32 15.43
C TYR A 123 -2.01 4.48 14.96
N PHE A 124 -1.87 3.25 15.49
CA PHE A 124 -0.83 2.30 15.08
C PHE A 124 -0.91 2.03 13.58
N PHE A 125 -2.07 1.61 13.06
CA PHE A 125 -2.19 1.25 11.65
C PHE A 125 -2.10 2.45 10.72
N ARG A 126 -2.48 3.65 11.15
CA ARG A 126 -2.26 4.87 10.38
C ARG A 126 -0.77 5.18 10.20
N LEU A 127 0.04 5.09 11.23
CA LEU A 127 1.48 5.29 11.12
C LEU A 127 2.17 4.14 10.36
N TRP A 128 1.77 2.91 10.64
CA TRP A 128 2.30 1.73 9.95
C TRP A 128 2.13 1.85 8.44
N THR A 129 0.90 2.07 7.97
CA THR A 129 0.60 2.15 6.55
C THR A 129 1.27 3.35 5.86
N LEU A 130 1.42 4.49 6.56
CA LEU A 130 2.19 5.62 6.04
C LEU A 130 3.66 5.23 5.78
N LYS A 131 4.31 4.63 6.76
CA LYS A 131 5.71 4.20 6.65
C LYS A 131 5.90 3.12 5.58
N GLU A 132 5.04 2.12 5.56
CA GLU A 132 5.07 1.06 4.55
C GLU A 132 4.82 1.60 3.13
N SER A 133 3.86 2.50 2.94
CA SER A 133 3.62 3.13 1.64
C SER A 133 4.83 3.93 1.16
N TYR A 134 5.52 4.63 2.05
CA TYR A 134 6.74 5.37 1.73
C TYR A 134 7.89 4.43 1.30
N VAL A 135 8.16 3.38 2.05
CA VAL A 135 9.19 2.37 1.70
C VAL A 135 8.89 1.71 0.36
N LYS A 136 7.62 1.40 0.11
CA LYS A 136 7.17 0.83 -1.18
C LYS A 136 7.31 1.84 -2.32
N ALA A 137 7.06 3.12 -2.08
CA ALA A 137 7.27 4.18 -3.07
C ALA A 137 8.75 4.32 -3.44
N LEU A 138 9.65 4.35 -2.44
CA LEU A 138 11.10 4.36 -2.64
C LEU A 138 11.59 3.13 -3.40
N GLY A 139 10.95 1.98 -3.22
CA GLY A 139 11.36 0.73 -3.85
C GLY A 139 12.68 0.15 -3.29
N CYS A 140 13.13 0.62 -2.14
CA CYS A 140 14.37 0.15 -1.50
C CYS A 140 14.19 -1.12 -0.65
N GLY A 141 12.96 -1.63 -0.54
CA GLY A 141 12.64 -2.74 0.36
C GLY A 141 12.79 -2.34 1.83
N ILE A 142 12.84 -3.33 2.73
CA ILE A 142 13.00 -3.11 4.19
C ILE A 142 14.50 -2.90 4.51
N THR A 143 15.17 -2.01 3.82
CA THR A 143 16.58 -1.68 4.10
C THR A 143 16.70 -0.53 5.09
N VAL A 144 15.67 0.26 5.28
CA VAL A 144 15.61 1.37 6.25
C VAL A 144 14.75 0.94 7.43
N PRO A 145 15.23 1.06 8.68
CA PRO A 145 14.39 0.80 9.85
C PRO A 145 13.18 1.72 9.86
N LEU A 146 11.99 1.16 10.00
CA LEU A 146 10.76 1.96 10.02
C LEU A 146 10.72 3.01 11.14
N ALA A 147 11.43 2.75 12.25
CA ALA A 147 11.55 3.71 13.35
C ALA A 147 12.28 5.00 12.96
N ASP A 148 13.15 4.95 11.95
CA ASP A 148 13.90 6.10 11.45
C ASP A 148 13.11 6.90 10.40
N ILE A 149 11.99 6.35 9.93
CA ILE A 149 11.08 7.02 9.01
C ILE A 149 10.07 7.81 9.81
N SER A 150 10.19 9.13 9.80
CA SER A 150 9.14 10.02 10.31
C SER A 150 8.18 10.34 9.18
N ALA A 151 6.91 10.01 9.33
CA ALA A 151 5.89 10.37 8.35
C ALA A 151 5.87 11.90 8.18
N GLY A 152 6.06 12.37 6.94
CA GLY A 152 6.13 13.80 6.62
C GLY A 152 7.47 14.47 6.85
N SER A 153 8.56 13.75 7.15
CA SER A 153 9.91 14.32 7.25
C SER A 153 10.59 14.54 5.90
N ASP A 154 10.19 13.79 4.88
CA ASP A 154 10.66 14.01 3.50
C ASP A 154 9.78 15.08 2.84
N PRO A 155 10.33 16.28 2.53
CA PRO A 155 9.56 17.36 1.91
C PRO A 155 9.12 17.04 0.47
N ASN A 156 9.68 16.02 -0.15
CA ASN A 156 9.33 15.58 -1.49
C ASN A 156 8.30 14.43 -1.49
N ALA A 157 7.91 13.92 -0.33
CA ALA A 157 6.92 12.86 -0.23
C ALA A 157 5.52 13.43 0.05
N PHE A 158 4.58 13.06 -0.79
CA PHE A 158 3.16 13.40 -0.65
C PHE A 158 2.39 12.17 -0.21
N PHE A 159 1.54 12.35 0.80
CA PHE A 159 0.76 11.27 1.37
C PHE A 159 -0.73 11.55 1.24
N HIS A 160 -1.46 10.54 0.80
CA HIS A 160 -2.90 10.47 0.93
C HIS A 160 -3.25 9.30 1.86
N GLN A 161 -4.09 9.54 2.85
CA GLN A 161 -4.52 8.50 3.78
C GLN A 161 -6.02 8.56 4.00
N GLU A 162 -6.68 7.42 3.93
CA GLU A 162 -8.12 7.29 4.13
C GLU A 162 -8.44 6.09 5.04
N ILE A 163 -9.45 6.27 5.90
CA ILE A 163 -10.06 5.17 6.66
C ILE A 163 -11.27 4.68 5.87
N LEU A 164 -11.18 3.46 5.35
CA LEU A 164 -12.24 2.83 4.57
C LEU A 164 -13.17 2.06 5.50
N GLU A 165 -14.47 2.39 5.42
CA GLU A 165 -15.56 1.71 6.15
C GLU A 165 -15.35 1.61 7.68
N GLY A 166 -14.50 2.47 8.24
CA GLY A 166 -14.15 2.43 9.67
C GLY A 166 -13.25 1.26 10.09
N GLU A 167 -12.88 0.38 9.16
CA GLU A 167 -12.16 -0.87 9.45
C GLU A 167 -10.75 -0.94 8.87
N TYR A 168 -10.48 -0.24 7.75
CA TYR A 168 -9.21 -0.34 7.04
C TYR A 168 -8.55 1.03 6.92
N VAL A 169 -7.24 1.05 7.04
CA VAL A 169 -6.43 2.23 6.72
C VAL A 169 -5.73 1.99 5.40
N LEU A 170 -5.97 2.86 4.43
CA LEU A 170 -5.23 2.93 3.17
C LEU A 170 -4.31 4.14 3.19
N SER A 171 -3.03 3.93 2.89
CA SER A 171 -2.06 5.00 2.67
C SER A 171 -1.45 4.90 1.27
N VAL A 172 -1.29 6.04 0.65
CA VAL A 172 -0.63 6.21 -0.65
C VAL A 172 0.51 7.19 -0.46
N CYS A 173 1.69 6.87 -0.98
CA CYS A 173 2.84 7.76 -1.05
C CYS A 173 3.28 7.95 -2.50
N THR A 174 3.51 9.19 -2.88
CA THR A 174 4.08 9.61 -4.18
C THR A 174 5.20 10.62 -3.95
N PHE A 175 6.04 10.88 -4.97
CA PHE A 175 7.09 11.92 -4.94
C PHE A 175 6.75 13.13 -5.83
N GLU A 176 5.53 13.16 -6.33
CA GLU A 176 4.92 14.29 -7.01
C GLU A 176 3.55 14.52 -6.39
N GLU A 177 3.10 15.76 -6.34
CA GLU A 177 1.75 16.08 -5.86
C GLU A 177 0.73 15.56 -6.87
N GLU A 178 -0.01 14.53 -6.49
CA GLU A 178 -0.97 13.86 -7.36
C GLU A 178 -2.33 13.72 -6.69
N GLU A 179 -3.39 13.91 -7.48
CA GLU A 179 -4.73 13.55 -7.07
C GLU A 179 -4.87 12.03 -6.97
N VAL A 180 -5.53 11.56 -5.91
CA VAL A 180 -5.79 10.13 -5.66
C VAL A 180 -7.27 9.85 -5.85
N GLN A 181 -7.59 8.94 -6.77
CA GLN A 181 -8.94 8.46 -7.02
C GLN A 181 -9.08 7.02 -6.55
N ILE A 182 -10.06 6.75 -5.67
CA ILE A 182 -10.34 5.40 -5.17
C ILE A 182 -11.54 4.81 -5.91
N ILE A 183 -11.38 3.59 -6.42
CA ILE A 183 -12.36 2.85 -7.23
C ILE A 183 -12.62 1.51 -6.54
N LYS A 184 -13.85 1.28 -6.09
CA LYS A 184 -14.28 0.00 -5.50
C LYS A 184 -14.88 -0.89 -6.60
N LEU A 185 -14.48 -2.15 -6.65
CA LEU A 185 -14.95 -3.17 -7.58
C LEU A 185 -15.85 -4.20 -6.90
#